data_8286eb69790ad2d3a5643bf7a4030c78
#
_entry.id   8286eb69790ad2d3a5643bf7a4030c78
#
_cell.length_a   1.000
_cell.length_b   1.000
_cell.length_c   1.000
_cell.angle_alpha   90.00
_cell.angle_beta   90.00
_cell.angle_gamma   90.00
#
_symmetry.space_group_name_H-M   'P 1'
#
loop_
_entity.id
_entity.type
_entity.pdbx_description
1 polymer ?
#
loop_
_entity_poly.entity_id
_entity_poly.type
_entity_poly.pdbx_seq_one_letter_code
_entity_poly.pdbx_strand_id
1 'polypeptide(L)'
;MAYTLQLLHAGDLEGGVSAVENAPNFAAIVDTFEDTFANSVLISSGDNFIPGPFFNTAADFSMGATLTAAYTRFFTEIEGEDLTGITLDIGRGAGQVDAAIMNVVGFDATVLGNHEFDAGTSTLASIIGGEGGGGTVETVGSLFPYLTANLDFSGDANLAGLATGDILPAGDFDETAADLAAGNIGPALAPATILEEGGELIGVIGATTQIIEFISSVGGVQEITGSANDMAALAAVIQSQIDALRDQGVNKIILTTQLQQIAFEKQLAGLLDGVDIIVAGGSNTLQADATDRLRAGDTAAEGYPFITQDLNGNDVAVVSTDGEYNYLGRLVVEFDDAGNLIAGSIDETVSGTFATDTQGVLDVTGATTLEEAIDGSLKADIVEDLTSAVGAIIEANDAIVFGYNDVFLDGRRETVRTEESNLGDLTADANLAAARAADADVLVSFKNGGGIRAEIGSADDTSTNEGDGRISQLDIQNSLRFN
;
A
#
# COMPACT_ATOMS: atom_id res chain seq x y z
N MET A 1 -12.45 -19.42 -25.82
CA MET A 1 -11.84 -20.30 -24.76
C MET A 1 -11.89 -19.51 -23.49
N ALA A 2 -12.11 -20.12 -22.34
CA ALA A 2 -12.06 -19.38 -21.08
C ALA A 2 -10.69 -18.68 -20.95
N TYR A 3 -10.71 -17.42 -20.55
CA TYR A 3 -9.50 -16.66 -20.22
C TYR A 3 -9.17 -16.88 -18.75
N THR A 4 -7.93 -17.19 -18.42
CA THR A 4 -7.50 -17.39 -17.04
C THR A 4 -6.61 -16.24 -16.63
N LEU A 5 -6.93 -15.60 -15.51
CA LEU A 5 -6.19 -14.52 -14.88
C LEU A 5 -5.62 -14.98 -13.55
N GLN A 6 -4.38 -14.61 -13.27
CA GLN A 6 -3.81 -14.55 -11.94
C GLN A 6 -3.90 -13.09 -11.46
N LEU A 7 -4.66 -12.86 -10.41
CA LEU A 7 -4.60 -11.62 -9.65
C LEU A 7 -3.74 -11.85 -8.41
N LEU A 8 -2.62 -11.15 -8.32
CA LEU A 8 -1.86 -10.95 -7.10
C LEU A 8 -2.35 -9.67 -6.44
N HIS A 9 -2.52 -9.68 -5.12
CA HIS A 9 -3.00 -8.49 -4.44
C HIS A 9 -2.42 -8.35 -3.04
N ALA A 10 -2.31 -7.11 -2.61
CA ALA A 10 -1.93 -6.73 -1.26
C ALA A 10 -2.84 -5.59 -0.77
N GLY A 11 -2.89 -5.40 0.52
CA GLY A 11 -3.60 -4.28 1.14
C GLY A 11 -2.79 -3.71 2.29
N ASP A 12 -3.01 -2.41 2.57
CA ASP A 12 -2.47 -1.76 3.76
C ASP A 12 -0.95 -2.07 3.96
N LEU A 13 -0.13 -1.88 2.89
CA LEU A 13 1.30 -2.19 2.93
C LEU A 13 2.01 -1.42 4.04
N GLU A 14 1.62 -0.17 4.26
CA GLU A 14 1.91 0.71 5.40
C GLU A 14 3.38 0.80 5.86
N GLY A 15 4.36 0.31 5.12
CA GLY A 15 5.80 0.47 5.34
C GLY A 15 6.23 0.63 6.80
N GLY A 16 5.84 -0.27 7.69
CA GLY A 16 6.27 -0.27 9.09
C GLY A 16 7.72 -0.77 9.24
N VAL A 17 8.24 -0.85 10.46
CA VAL A 17 9.59 -1.40 10.71
C VAL A 17 9.70 -2.84 10.21
N SER A 18 8.62 -3.60 10.27
CA SER A 18 8.52 -4.97 9.73
C SER A 18 8.77 -5.05 8.23
N ALA A 19 8.53 -3.97 7.46
CA ALA A 19 8.81 -3.93 6.03
C ALA A 19 10.29 -4.14 5.69
N VAL A 20 11.20 -3.88 6.64
CA VAL A 20 12.64 -4.16 6.46
C VAL A 20 12.89 -5.64 6.11
N GLU A 21 12.16 -6.54 6.75
CA GLU A 21 12.28 -7.99 6.51
C GLU A 21 11.20 -8.48 5.52
N ASN A 22 9.98 -7.96 5.63
CA ASN A 22 8.84 -8.50 4.88
C ASN A 22 8.82 -8.08 3.42
N ALA A 23 9.28 -6.86 3.06
CA ALA A 23 9.17 -6.39 1.68
C ALA A 23 10.07 -7.16 0.68
N PRO A 24 11.34 -7.50 0.97
CA PRO A 24 12.12 -8.39 0.10
C PRO A 24 11.48 -9.78 -0.04
N ASN A 25 10.95 -10.33 1.06
CA ASN A 25 10.26 -11.60 1.08
C ASN A 25 9.00 -11.58 0.19
N PHE A 26 8.22 -10.51 0.29
CA PHE A 26 7.05 -10.26 -0.55
C PHE A 26 7.44 -10.18 -2.03
N ALA A 27 8.50 -9.44 -2.36
CA ALA A 27 9.01 -9.32 -3.72
C ALA A 27 9.43 -10.67 -4.32
N ALA A 28 10.11 -11.53 -3.54
CA ALA A 28 10.51 -12.86 -4.00
C ALA A 28 9.30 -13.78 -4.31
N ILE A 29 8.22 -13.68 -3.51
CA ILE A 29 6.99 -14.44 -3.74
C ILE A 29 6.26 -13.92 -4.99
N VAL A 30 6.14 -12.59 -5.16
CA VAL A 30 5.53 -11.96 -6.34
C VAL A 30 6.26 -12.40 -7.61
N ASP A 31 7.57 -12.22 -7.67
CA ASP A 31 8.43 -12.57 -8.82
C ASP A 31 8.26 -14.06 -9.21
N THR A 32 8.26 -14.95 -8.21
CA THR A 32 8.03 -16.39 -8.44
C THR A 32 6.67 -16.69 -9.06
N PHE A 33 5.60 -16.01 -8.64
CA PHE A 33 4.28 -16.24 -9.19
C PHE A 33 4.09 -15.63 -10.58
N GLU A 34 4.67 -14.46 -10.84
CA GLU A 34 4.66 -13.83 -12.17
C GLU A 34 5.44 -14.68 -13.20
N ASP A 35 6.61 -15.18 -12.84
CA ASP A 35 7.42 -16.06 -13.71
C ASP A 35 6.71 -17.38 -14.07
N THR A 36 5.79 -17.83 -13.23
CA THR A 36 5.11 -19.13 -13.43
C THR A 36 3.72 -19.01 -14.05
N PHE A 37 3.19 -17.80 -14.26
CA PHE A 37 1.84 -17.58 -14.78
C PHE A 37 1.82 -16.46 -15.84
N ALA A 38 1.28 -16.77 -17.02
CA ALA A 38 1.42 -15.91 -18.21
C ALA A 38 0.52 -14.64 -18.18
N ASN A 39 -0.65 -14.69 -17.50
CA ASN A 39 -1.57 -13.56 -17.41
C ASN A 39 -1.67 -13.16 -15.94
N SER A 40 -0.81 -12.28 -15.50
CA SER A 40 -0.69 -11.88 -14.11
C SER A 40 -0.85 -10.38 -13.97
N VAL A 41 -1.61 -9.95 -12.96
CA VAL A 41 -1.70 -8.54 -12.55
C VAL A 41 -1.47 -8.45 -11.04
N LEU A 42 -0.80 -7.39 -10.59
CA LEU A 42 -0.54 -7.11 -9.18
C LEU A 42 -1.18 -5.79 -8.78
N ILE A 43 -2.15 -5.84 -7.86
CA ILE A 43 -2.94 -4.67 -7.45
C ILE A 43 -2.86 -4.47 -5.95
N SER A 44 -2.63 -3.21 -5.53
CA SER A 44 -2.77 -2.82 -4.13
C SER A 44 -4.15 -2.22 -3.84
N SER A 45 -4.67 -2.46 -2.65
CA SER A 45 -5.89 -1.84 -2.14
C SER A 45 -5.67 -0.55 -1.33
N GLY A 46 -4.53 0.13 -1.53
CA GLY A 46 -4.22 1.41 -0.89
C GLY A 46 -3.59 1.29 0.50
N ASP A 47 -3.41 2.44 1.15
CA ASP A 47 -2.65 2.60 2.38
C ASP A 47 -1.25 1.96 2.23
N ASN A 48 -0.54 2.35 1.15
CA ASN A 48 0.73 1.76 0.77
C ASN A 48 1.89 2.24 1.64
N PHE A 49 1.71 3.37 2.32
CA PHE A 49 2.69 3.94 3.24
C PHE A 49 2.00 4.74 4.35
N ILE A 50 2.65 4.81 5.49
CA ILE A 50 2.19 5.55 6.66
C ILE A 50 3.37 6.29 7.29
N PRO A 51 3.21 7.55 7.78
CA PRO A 51 4.25 8.22 8.54
C PRO A 51 4.78 7.34 9.67
N GLY A 52 6.10 7.25 9.80
CA GLY A 52 6.75 6.40 10.78
C GLY A 52 8.25 6.28 10.53
N PRO A 53 8.97 5.44 11.28
CA PRO A 53 10.42 5.30 11.13
C PRO A 53 10.84 4.89 9.72
N PHE A 54 10.16 3.92 9.10
CA PHE A 54 10.47 3.44 7.75
C PHE A 54 10.27 4.58 6.73
N PHE A 55 9.07 5.14 6.66
CA PHE A 55 8.68 6.23 5.77
C PHE A 55 9.59 7.46 5.88
N ASN A 56 9.88 7.91 7.13
CA ASN A 56 10.67 9.11 7.38
C ASN A 56 12.17 8.90 7.09
N THR A 57 12.67 7.67 7.21
CA THR A 57 14.08 7.33 6.97
C THR A 57 14.48 7.56 5.51
N ALA A 58 13.56 7.46 4.56
CA ALA A 58 13.80 7.78 3.16
C ALA A 58 14.28 9.24 2.93
N ALA A 59 14.08 10.13 3.89
CA ALA A 59 14.60 11.51 3.86
C ALA A 59 16.04 11.66 4.38
N ASP A 60 16.68 10.60 4.91
CA ASP A 60 18.06 10.64 5.37
C ASP A 60 19.03 10.93 4.21
N PHE A 61 20.12 11.63 4.53
CA PHE A 61 21.09 12.05 3.52
C PHE A 61 21.70 10.89 2.74
N SER A 62 21.89 9.74 3.36
CA SER A 62 22.47 8.54 2.73
C SER A 62 21.55 7.88 1.71
N MET A 63 20.22 8.08 1.80
CA MET A 63 19.25 7.38 0.98
C MET A 63 19.27 7.80 -0.50
N GLY A 64 19.69 9.03 -0.85
CA GLY A 64 19.77 9.45 -2.25
C GLY A 64 20.66 8.56 -3.11
N ALA A 65 21.82 8.15 -2.58
CA ALA A 65 22.72 7.24 -3.30
C ALA A 65 22.12 5.83 -3.43
N THR A 66 21.43 5.34 -2.41
CA THR A 66 20.76 4.03 -2.41
C THR A 66 19.61 4.01 -3.42
N LEU A 67 18.74 5.04 -3.42
CA LEU A 67 17.64 5.18 -4.38
C LEU A 67 18.18 5.27 -5.83
N THR A 68 19.23 6.07 -6.06
CA THR A 68 19.85 6.16 -7.38
C THR A 68 20.40 4.81 -7.85
N ALA A 69 21.02 4.04 -6.95
CA ALA A 69 21.53 2.70 -7.29
C ALA A 69 20.39 1.72 -7.60
N ALA A 70 19.33 1.72 -6.79
CA ALA A 70 18.16 0.86 -6.97
C ALA A 70 17.47 1.16 -8.32
N TYR A 71 17.18 2.42 -8.61
CA TYR A 71 16.57 2.79 -9.90
C TYR A 71 17.48 2.60 -11.09
N THR A 72 18.81 2.69 -10.91
CA THR A 72 19.75 2.31 -12.00
C THR A 72 19.60 0.84 -12.32
N ARG A 73 19.56 -0.03 -11.33
CA ARG A 73 19.35 -1.47 -11.53
C ARG A 73 17.95 -1.74 -12.09
N PHE A 74 16.92 -1.11 -11.57
CA PHE A 74 15.54 -1.24 -12.05
C PHE A 74 15.47 -0.96 -13.57
N PHE A 75 15.83 0.24 -14.01
CA PHE A 75 15.75 0.59 -15.43
C PHE A 75 16.66 -0.26 -16.33
N THR A 76 17.86 -0.63 -15.86
CA THR A 76 18.81 -1.35 -16.73
C THR A 76 18.64 -2.87 -16.69
N GLU A 77 18.30 -3.46 -15.53
CA GLU A 77 18.29 -4.91 -15.33
C GLU A 77 16.87 -5.49 -15.38
N ILE A 78 15.84 -4.76 -14.92
CA ILE A 78 14.43 -5.18 -15.00
C ILE A 78 13.81 -4.69 -16.31
N GLU A 79 13.83 -3.36 -16.57
CA GLU A 79 13.21 -2.76 -17.75
C GLU A 79 14.08 -2.89 -19.03
N GLY A 80 15.36 -3.19 -18.87
CA GLY A 80 16.29 -3.35 -20.01
C GLY A 80 16.60 -2.06 -20.76
N GLU A 81 16.45 -0.91 -20.11
CA GLU A 81 16.66 0.39 -20.73
C GLU A 81 18.15 0.76 -20.91
N ASP A 82 18.46 1.54 -21.95
CA ASP A 82 19.77 2.13 -22.18
C ASP A 82 19.85 3.54 -21.60
N LEU A 83 20.51 3.69 -20.47
CA LEU A 83 20.71 4.98 -19.81
C LEU A 83 21.80 5.87 -20.42
N THR A 84 22.26 5.58 -21.66
CA THR A 84 23.30 6.40 -22.31
C THR A 84 22.82 7.84 -22.52
N GLY A 85 23.47 8.78 -21.85
CA GLY A 85 23.13 10.20 -21.91
C GLY A 85 22.05 10.64 -20.89
N ILE A 86 21.59 9.73 -20.05
CA ILE A 86 20.69 10.00 -18.94
C ILE A 86 21.48 9.98 -17.62
N THR A 87 21.20 10.93 -16.76
CA THR A 87 21.74 10.98 -15.39
C THR A 87 20.61 10.70 -14.42
N LEU A 88 20.78 9.70 -13.57
CA LEU A 88 19.90 9.51 -12.41
C LEU A 88 20.54 10.23 -11.21
N ASP A 89 19.89 11.25 -10.68
CA ASP A 89 20.25 11.99 -9.46
C ASP A 89 19.03 12.02 -8.55
N ILE A 90 18.65 10.80 -8.10
CA ILE A 90 17.38 10.61 -7.40
C ILE A 90 17.40 11.28 -6.04
N GLY A 91 16.44 12.19 -5.85
CA GLY A 91 16.20 12.90 -4.62
C GLY A 91 15.76 11.96 -3.49
N ARG A 92 16.01 12.40 -2.27
CA ARG A 92 15.49 11.72 -1.07
C ARG A 92 14.29 12.49 -0.51
N GLY A 93 13.37 11.78 0.08
CA GLY A 93 12.17 12.35 0.70
C GLY A 93 11.40 11.26 1.45
N ALA A 94 10.61 11.66 2.42
CA ALA A 94 9.73 10.74 3.13
C ALA A 94 8.84 9.98 2.11
N GLY A 95 8.70 8.66 2.25
CA GLY A 95 7.92 7.81 1.35
C GLY A 95 8.59 7.42 0.02
N GLN A 96 9.78 7.97 -0.32
CA GLN A 96 10.44 7.66 -1.59
C GLN A 96 10.93 6.20 -1.67
N VAL A 97 11.26 5.57 -0.54
CA VAL A 97 11.61 4.15 -0.51
C VAL A 97 10.39 3.27 -0.71
N ASP A 98 9.24 3.66 -0.11
CA ASP A 98 7.97 2.95 -0.29
C ASP A 98 7.57 2.93 -1.77
N ALA A 99 7.63 4.08 -2.44
CA ALA A 99 7.38 4.17 -3.89
C ALA A 99 8.38 3.34 -4.72
N ALA A 100 9.68 3.38 -4.36
CA ALA A 100 10.70 2.61 -5.06
C ALA A 100 10.49 1.10 -4.92
N ILE A 101 10.09 0.62 -3.75
CA ILE A 101 9.73 -0.79 -3.53
C ILE A 101 8.57 -1.18 -4.44
N MET A 102 7.50 -0.38 -4.48
CA MET A 102 6.33 -0.69 -5.31
C MET A 102 6.66 -0.71 -6.80
N ASN A 103 7.44 0.25 -7.29
CA ASN A 103 7.91 0.27 -8.67
C ASN A 103 8.75 -0.99 -9.00
N VAL A 104 9.71 -1.34 -8.15
CA VAL A 104 10.58 -2.51 -8.36
C VAL A 104 9.81 -3.83 -8.29
N VAL A 105 8.87 -3.94 -7.38
CA VAL A 105 7.98 -5.12 -7.27
C VAL A 105 7.08 -5.24 -8.50
N GLY A 106 6.69 -4.12 -9.13
CA GLY A 106 5.92 -4.09 -10.36
C GLY A 106 4.41 -4.09 -10.12
N PHE A 107 3.91 -3.19 -9.26
CA PHE A 107 2.47 -2.99 -9.15
C PHE A 107 1.89 -2.40 -10.43
N ASP A 108 0.75 -2.93 -10.89
CA ASP A 108 0.04 -2.46 -12.08
C ASP A 108 -0.94 -1.32 -11.78
N ALA A 109 -1.48 -1.29 -10.57
CA ALA A 109 -2.37 -0.23 -10.09
C ALA A 109 -2.53 -0.29 -8.57
N THR A 110 -2.91 0.84 -7.98
CA THR A 110 -3.33 0.95 -6.58
C THR A 110 -4.51 1.90 -6.43
N VAL A 111 -5.27 1.79 -5.34
CA VAL A 111 -6.22 2.83 -4.95
C VAL A 111 -5.56 3.81 -3.96
N LEU A 112 -6.03 5.05 -3.92
CA LEU A 112 -5.70 5.98 -2.84
C LEU A 112 -6.43 5.59 -1.56
N GLY A 113 -5.67 5.31 -0.51
CA GLY A 113 -6.20 5.14 0.83
C GLY A 113 -6.16 6.45 1.64
N ASN A 114 -6.46 6.35 2.93
CA ASN A 114 -6.41 7.52 3.81
C ASN A 114 -4.98 7.84 4.26
N HIS A 115 -4.13 6.84 4.39
CA HIS A 115 -2.76 7.02 4.86
C HIS A 115 -1.86 7.70 3.82
N GLU A 116 -2.18 7.64 2.53
CA GLU A 116 -1.53 8.44 1.50
C GLU A 116 -1.59 9.96 1.80
N PHE A 117 -2.63 10.41 2.50
CA PHE A 117 -2.82 11.83 2.82
C PHE A 117 -2.31 12.25 4.20
N ASP A 118 -1.82 11.35 5.04
CA ASP A 118 -1.43 11.68 6.43
C ASP A 118 -0.31 12.72 6.53
N ALA A 119 0.65 12.66 5.61
CA ALA A 119 1.73 13.65 5.51
C ALA A 119 1.34 14.89 4.67
N GLY A 120 0.08 14.99 4.23
CA GLY A 120 -0.48 16.05 3.42
C GLY A 120 -0.23 15.91 1.93
N THR A 121 -1.03 16.64 1.13
CA THR A 121 -1.05 16.55 -0.34
C THR A 121 0.27 16.92 -1.01
N SER A 122 1.07 17.80 -0.41
CA SER A 122 2.41 18.14 -0.92
C SER A 122 3.38 16.96 -0.84
N THR A 123 3.33 16.19 0.24
CA THR A 123 4.16 14.99 0.39
C THR A 123 3.69 13.89 -0.56
N LEU A 124 2.39 13.65 -0.63
CA LEU A 124 1.82 12.70 -1.59
C LEU A 124 2.25 13.05 -3.03
N ALA A 125 2.11 14.30 -3.45
CA ALA A 125 2.53 14.74 -4.78
C ALA A 125 4.03 14.50 -5.04
N SER A 126 4.88 14.67 -4.03
CA SER A 126 6.32 14.42 -4.16
C SER A 126 6.69 12.93 -4.23
N ILE A 127 5.81 12.04 -3.73
CA ILE A 127 6.00 10.58 -3.77
C ILE A 127 5.56 10.02 -5.12
N ILE A 128 4.36 10.40 -5.59
CA ILE A 128 3.75 9.80 -6.80
C ILE A 128 4.10 10.54 -8.09
N GLY A 129 4.49 11.81 -8.01
CA GLY A 129 4.84 12.63 -9.17
C GLY A 129 6.30 12.47 -9.58
N GLY A 130 6.54 12.20 -10.87
CA GLY A 130 7.88 12.22 -11.43
C GLY A 130 8.44 13.64 -11.56
N GLU A 131 9.76 13.78 -11.52
CA GLU A 131 10.46 15.04 -11.77
C GLU A 131 11.76 14.79 -12.54
N GLY A 132 11.97 15.57 -13.61
CA GLY A 132 13.18 15.47 -14.40
C GLY A 132 13.20 16.48 -15.54
N GLY A 133 14.26 16.46 -16.32
CA GLY A 133 14.45 17.33 -17.48
C GLY A 133 15.92 17.58 -17.80
N GLY A 134 16.20 18.02 -19.03
CA GLY A 134 17.57 18.34 -19.45
C GLY A 134 18.54 17.16 -19.43
N GLY A 135 18.04 15.93 -19.47
CA GLY A 135 18.82 14.69 -19.42
C GLY A 135 19.03 14.13 -18.02
N THR A 136 18.34 14.69 -17.01
CA THR A 136 18.45 14.23 -15.62
C THR A 136 17.07 13.78 -15.10
N VAL A 137 17.02 12.69 -14.36
CA VAL A 137 15.87 12.23 -13.56
C VAL A 137 16.14 12.57 -12.10
N GLU A 138 15.26 13.35 -11.48
CA GLU A 138 15.38 13.79 -10.08
C GLU A 138 14.44 13.03 -9.15
N THR A 139 13.25 12.66 -9.65
CA THR A 139 12.29 11.79 -8.94
C THR A 139 11.61 10.89 -9.97
N VAL A 140 11.51 9.61 -9.70
CA VAL A 140 10.83 8.67 -10.60
C VAL A 140 9.31 8.80 -10.46
N GLY A 141 8.81 8.97 -9.25
CA GLY A 141 7.40 8.95 -8.97
C GLY A 141 6.83 7.53 -8.95
N SER A 142 5.53 7.41 -9.20
CA SER A 142 4.86 6.11 -9.39
C SER A 142 4.83 5.76 -10.86
N LEU A 143 5.26 4.56 -11.21
CA LEU A 143 5.22 4.00 -12.59
C LEU A 143 3.92 3.21 -12.84
N PHE A 144 2.94 3.40 -11.98
CA PHE A 144 1.59 2.83 -12.07
C PHE A 144 0.56 3.84 -11.53
N PRO A 145 -0.72 3.78 -11.95
CA PRO A 145 -1.71 4.74 -11.53
C PRO A 145 -2.18 4.54 -10.08
N TYR A 146 -2.35 5.63 -9.36
CA TYR A 146 -3.17 5.72 -8.15
C TYR A 146 -4.62 6.03 -8.54
N LEU A 147 -5.53 5.13 -8.24
CA LEU A 147 -6.90 5.17 -8.72
C LEU A 147 -7.87 5.66 -7.65
N THR A 148 -8.83 6.51 -8.03
CA THR A 148 -10.00 6.83 -7.23
C THR A 148 -11.07 7.52 -8.07
N ALA A 149 -12.26 6.94 -8.12
CA ALA A 149 -13.38 7.47 -8.90
C ALA A 149 -14.19 8.52 -8.11
N ASN A 150 -14.05 8.58 -6.80
CA ASN A 150 -14.88 9.41 -5.92
C ASN A 150 -14.15 10.60 -5.27
N LEU A 151 -12.95 10.96 -5.74
CA LEU A 151 -12.24 12.14 -5.27
C LEU A 151 -12.08 13.18 -6.40
N ASP A 152 -12.30 14.45 -6.09
CA ASP A 152 -12.01 15.61 -6.95
C ASP A 152 -10.75 16.33 -6.46
N PHE A 153 -9.71 16.34 -7.30
CA PHE A 153 -8.41 16.96 -7.03
C PHE A 153 -8.34 18.42 -7.50
N SER A 154 -9.33 18.93 -8.21
CA SER A 154 -9.29 20.25 -8.85
C SER A 154 -9.08 21.43 -7.88
N GLY A 155 -9.43 21.24 -6.61
CA GLY A 155 -9.25 22.21 -5.53
C GLY A 155 -7.89 22.17 -4.86
N ASP A 156 -7.04 21.16 -5.12
CA ASP A 156 -5.74 21.00 -4.47
C ASP A 156 -4.59 21.43 -5.39
N ALA A 157 -3.77 22.37 -4.93
CA ALA A 157 -2.70 22.96 -5.73
C ALA A 157 -1.53 21.98 -6.03
N ASN A 158 -1.37 20.94 -5.22
CA ASN A 158 -0.28 19.96 -5.39
C ASN A 158 -0.70 18.81 -6.30
N LEU A 159 -1.94 18.34 -6.19
CA LEU A 159 -2.42 17.14 -6.87
C LEU A 159 -3.19 17.38 -8.17
N ALA A 160 -3.80 18.57 -8.34
CA ALA A 160 -4.58 18.88 -9.54
C ALA A 160 -3.81 18.71 -10.86
N GLY A 161 -2.49 18.97 -10.85
CA GLY A 161 -1.64 18.80 -12.02
C GLY A 161 -1.22 17.35 -12.32
N LEU A 162 -1.39 16.45 -11.37
CA LEU A 162 -1.09 15.02 -11.48
C LEU A 162 -2.34 14.18 -11.79
N ALA A 163 -3.53 14.79 -11.78
CA ALA A 163 -4.79 14.07 -11.95
C ALA A 163 -5.34 14.19 -13.37
N THR A 164 -5.89 13.10 -13.88
CA THR A 164 -6.71 13.06 -15.09
C THR A 164 -8.13 12.60 -14.76
N GLY A 165 -9.12 13.07 -15.55
CA GLY A 165 -10.47 12.53 -15.51
C GLY A 165 -10.73 11.45 -16.55
N ASP A 166 -9.74 11.15 -17.39
CA ASP A 166 -9.83 10.17 -18.47
C ASP A 166 -9.40 8.78 -17.96
N ILE A 167 -9.99 7.73 -18.52
CA ILE A 167 -9.53 6.35 -18.35
C ILE A 167 -8.43 6.11 -19.38
N LEU A 168 -7.20 6.00 -18.92
CA LEU A 168 -6.02 5.77 -19.76
C LEU A 168 -5.54 4.32 -19.63
N PRO A 169 -4.87 3.76 -20.68
CA PRO A 169 -4.11 2.52 -20.52
C PRO A 169 -3.06 2.64 -19.42
N ALA A 170 -2.78 1.54 -18.72
CA ALA A 170 -1.79 1.55 -17.63
C ALA A 170 -0.39 2.00 -18.10
N GLY A 171 0.01 1.64 -19.32
CA GLY A 171 1.26 2.08 -19.90
C GLY A 171 1.40 3.60 -20.14
N ASP A 172 0.30 4.37 -20.00
CA ASP A 172 0.36 5.85 -20.04
C ASP A 172 0.79 6.45 -18.68
N PHE A 173 0.95 5.61 -17.65
CA PHE A 173 1.45 5.98 -16.31
C PHE A 173 2.86 5.44 -16.04
N ASP A 174 3.39 4.64 -16.96
CA ASP A 174 4.69 3.97 -16.83
C ASP A 174 5.73 4.73 -17.69
N GLU A 175 6.32 5.76 -17.08
CA GLU A 175 7.33 6.57 -17.72
C GLU A 175 8.69 5.86 -17.78
N THR A 176 9.28 5.80 -18.97
CA THR A 176 10.68 5.37 -19.12
C THR A 176 11.66 6.38 -18.51
N ALA A 177 12.87 5.94 -18.18
CA ALA A 177 13.94 6.86 -17.76
C ALA A 177 14.19 7.97 -18.81
N ALA A 178 13.97 7.68 -20.07
CA ALA A 178 14.11 8.66 -21.15
C ALA A 178 13.00 9.71 -21.13
N ASP A 179 11.75 9.34 -20.85
CA ASP A 179 10.64 10.27 -20.71
C ASP A 179 10.83 11.18 -19.51
N LEU A 180 11.16 10.62 -18.36
CA LEU A 180 11.48 11.37 -17.14
C LEU A 180 12.64 12.36 -17.39
N ALA A 181 13.74 11.92 -17.98
CA ALA A 181 14.89 12.76 -18.28
C ALA A 181 14.59 13.86 -19.32
N ALA A 182 13.58 13.66 -20.17
CA ALA A 182 13.08 14.69 -21.09
C ALA A 182 12.08 15.65 -20.45
N GLY A 183 11.53 15.31 -19.27
CA GLY A 183 10.45 16.04 -18.59
C GLY A 183 9.07 15.74 -19.21
N ASN A 184 8.91 14.59 -19.87
CA ASN A 184 7.64 14.08 -20.38
C ASN A 184 6.97 13.26 -19.28
N ILE A 185 6.33 13.92 -18.35
CA ILE A 185 5.73 13.27 -17.17
C ILE A 185 4.21 13.30 -17.33
N GLY A 186 3.61 12.13 -17.27
CA GLY A 186 2.18 11.90 -17.35
C GLY A 186 1.43 12.18 -16.03
N PRO A 187 0.13 11.87 -16.00
CA PRO A 187 -0.62 11.88 -14.75
C PRO A 187 -0.24 10.70 -13.87
N ALA A 188 -0.42 10.84 -12.55
CA ALA A 188 -0.26 9.75 -11.58
C ALA A 188 -1.60 9.32 -10.97
N LEU A 189 -2.66 10.13 -11.15
CA LEU A 189 -3.97 9.94 -10.55
C LEU A 189 -5.06 9.83 -11.62
N ALA A 190 -5.92 8.81 -11.53
CA ALA A 190 -7.02 8.58 -12.45
C ALA A 190 -8.23 7.94 -11.76
N PRO A 191 -9.44 8.00 -12.34
CA PRO A 191 -10.61 7.28 -11.80
C PRO A 191 -10.50 5.76 -12.02
N ALA A 192 -9.89 5.35 -13.12
CA ALA A 192 -9.72 3.97 -13.55
C ALA A 192 -8.61 3.86 -14.60
N THR A 193 -8.15 2.62 -14.85
CA THR A 193 -7.16 2.31 -15.89
C THR A 193 -7.54 1.04 -16.65
N ILE A 194 -6.86 0.77 -17.77
CA ILE A 194 -7.02 -0.45 -18.57
C ILE A 194 -5.67 -1.16 -18.64
N LEU A 195 -5.62 -2.39 -18.15
CA LEU A 195 -4.50 -3.31 -18.30
C LEU A 195 -4.76 -4.20 -19.53
N GLU A 196 -3.70 -4.63 -20.20
CA GLU A 196 -3.77 -5.60 -21.30
C GLU A 196 -2.94 -6.83 -20.95
N GLU A 197 -3.61 -7.97 -20.72
CA GLU A 197 -2.96 -9.22 -20.36
C GLU A 197 -3.40 -10.36 -21.29
N GLY A 198 -2.42 -10.99 -21.97
CA GLY A 198 -2.69 -12.10 -22.88
C GLY A 198 -3.60 -11.74 -24.07
N GLY A 199 -3.68 -10.44 -24.42
CA GLY A 199 -4.55 -9.91 -25.46
C GLY A 199 -5.99 -9.63 -25.01
N GLU A 200 -6.27 -9.72 -23.71
CA GLU A 200 -7.55 -9.35 -23.09
C GLU A 200 -7.41 -8.03 -22.32
N LEU A 201 -8.49 -7.25 -22.32
CA LEU A 201 -8.53 -5.97 -21.60
C LEU A 201 -9.17 -6.17 -20.23
N ILE A 202 -8.53 -5.64 -19.21
CA ILE A 202 -8.96 -5.66 -17.81
C ILE A 202 -9.10 -4.23 -17.32
N GLY A 203 -10.29 -3.83 -16.90
CA GLY A 203 -10.52 -2.51 -16.30
C GLY A 203 -10.26 -2.56 -14.80
N VAL A 204 -9.49 -1.62 -14.29
CA VAL A 204 -9.27 -1.45 -12.85
C VAL A 204 -9.82 -0.10 -12.44
N ILE A 205 -10.73 -0.09 -11.45
CA ILE A 205 -11.36 1.12 -10.91
C ILE A 205 -10.92 1.27 -9.46
N GLY A 206 -10.63 2.50 -9.01
CA GLY A 206 -10.35 2.78 -7.60
C GLY A 206 -11.55 3.41 -6.88
N ALA A 207 -11.72 3.12 -5.58
CA ALA A 207 -12.66 3.83 -4.73
C ALA A 207 -12.12 4.01 -3.32
N THR A 208 -12.04 5.27 -2.87
CA THR A 208 -11.54 5.68 -1.57
C THR A 208 -12.69 5.84 -0.57
N THR A 209 -12.41 5.67 0.73
CA THR A 209 -13.40 5.84 1.78
C THR A 209 -14.08 7.20 1.75
N GLN A 210 -15.42 7.21 1.89
CA GLN A 210 -16.22 8.44 1.90
C GLN A 210 -15.98 9.35 3.11
N ILE A 211 -15.30 8.83 4.13
CA ILE A 211 -14.98 9.61 5.34
C ILE A 211 -13.57 10.22 5.31
N ILE A 212 -12.90 10.20 4.15
CA ILE A 212 -11.49 10.60 3.99
C ILE A 212 -11.19 11.99 4.58
N GLU A 213 -12.08 12.97 4.35
CA GLU A 213 -11.92 14.35 4.85
C GLU A 213 -11.95 14.46 6.39
N PHE A 214 -12.45 13.42 7.08
CA PHE A 214 -12.54 13.40 8.55
C PHE A 214 -11.40 12.63 9.21
N ILE A 215 -10.71 11.79 8.45
CA ILE A 215 -9.71 10.87 9.02
C ILE A 215 -8.29 11.12 8.52
N SER A 216 -8.11 12.01 7.51
CA SER A 216 -6.79 12.35 7.00
C SER A 216 -6.66 13.81 6.53
N SER A 217 -5.45 14.21 6.09
CA SER A 217 -5.07 15.59 5.74
C SER A 217 -5.19 15.84 4.24
N VAL A 218 -6.40 15.79 3.69
CA VAL A 218 -6.68 15.80 2.25
C VAL A 218 -6.50 17.15 1.54
N GLY A 219 -6.12 18.22 2.26
CA GLY A 219 -5.88 19.55 1.64
C GLY A 219 -7.11 20.11 0.94
N GLY A 220 -6.99 20.36 -0.35
CA GLY A 220 -8.07 20.86 -1.21
C GLY A 220 -8.85 19.78 -1.95
N VAL A 221 -8.53 18.50 -1.74
CA VAL A 221 -9.25 17.36 -2.34
C VAL A 221 -10.63 17.20 -1.71
N GLN A 222 -11.63 16.87 -2.50
CA GLN A 222 -13.02 16.69 -2.05
C GLN A 222 -13.55 15.30 -2.40
N GLU A 223 -14.20 14.66 -1.44
CA GLU A 223 -15.01 13.48 -1.67
C GLU A 223 -16.35 13.91 -2.33
N ILE A 224 -16.69 13.28 -3.48
CA ILE A 224 -17.79 13.79 -4.34
C ILE A 224 -19.13 13.09 -4.13
N THR A 225 -19.19 12.01 -3.36
CA THR A 225 -20.47 11.33 -3.06
C THR A 225 -21.21 11.96 -1.87
N GLY A 226 -20.54 12.83 -1.13
CA GLY A 226 -21.12 13.84 -0.21
C GLY A 226 -21.64 13.30 1.11
N SER A 227 -21.50 12.03 1.41
CA SER A 227 -22.05 11.46 2.63
C SER A 227 -21.27 10.23 3.11
N ALA A 228 -20.85 10.25 4.33
CA ALA A 228 -20.14 9.13 4.93
C ALA A 228 -20.96 7.83 4.88
N ASN A 229 -20.37 6.79 4.28
CA ASN A 229 -20.92 5.43 4.18
C ASN A 229 -22.26 5.31 3.42
N ASP A 230 -22.50 6.18 2.45
CA ASP A 230 -23.59 6.01 1.48
C ASP A 230 -23.13 5.13 0.30
N MET A 231 -23.22 3.81 0.48
CA MET A 231 -22.81 2.86 -0.53
C MET A 231 -23.61 2.96 -1.84
N ALA A 232 -24.83 3.47 -1.81
CA ALA A 232 -25.61 3.67 -3.04
C ALA A 232 -25.09 4.87 -3.85
N ALA A 233 -24.69 5.95 -3.19
CA ALA A 233 -24.05 7.09 -3.86
C ALA A 233 -22.67 6.70 -4.42
N LEU A 234 -21.86 5.95 -3.67
CA LEU A 234 -20.58 5.44 -4.13
C LEU A 234 -20.73 4.48 -5.32
N ALA A 235 -21.69 3.55 -5.24
CA ALA A 235 -22.00 2.63 -6.34
C ALA A 235 -22.37 3.36 -7.63
N ALA A 236 -23.11 4.47 -7.56
CA ALA A 236 -23.48 5.24 -8.74
C ALA A 236 -22.28 5.86 -9.45
N VAL A 237 -21.27 6.31 -8.70
CA VAL A 237 -20.02 6.84 -9.25
C VAL A 237 -19.19 5.71 -9.88
N ILE A 238 -19.02 4.60 -9.18
CA ILE A 238 -18.28 3.43 -9.69
C ILE A 238 -18.96 2.87 -10.94
N GLN A 239 -20.31 2.75 -10.95
CA GLN A 239 -21.05 2.26 -12.10
C GLN A 239 -20.79 3.11 -13.35
N SER A 240 -20.63 4.41 -13.21
CA SER A 240 -20.32 5.28 -14.37
C SER A 240 -18.94 4.93 -14.97
N GLN A 241 -17.97 4.48 -14.16
CA GLN A 241 -16.67 4.03 -14.65
C GLN A 241 -16.76 2.64 -15.29
N ILE A 242 -17.55 1.73 -14.71
CA ILE A 242 -17.83 0.41 -15.31
C ILE A 242 -18.45 0.60 -16.71
N ASP A 243 -19.44 1.46 -16.83
CA ASP A 243 -20.11 1.74 -18.11
C ASP A 243 -19.14 2.35 -19.13
N ALA A 244 -18.27 3.27 -18.69
CA ALA A 244 -17.26 3.89 -19.55
C ALA A 244 -16.17 2.89 -20.02
N LEU A 245 -15.79 1.93 -19.18
CA LEU A 245 -14.87 0.83 -19.54
C LEU A 245 -15.54 -0.12 -20.54
N ARG A 246 -16.80 -0.48 -20.33
CA ARG A 246 -17.58 -1.32 -21.24
C ARG A 246 -17.75 -0.67 -22.63
N ASP A 247 -17.96 0.65 -22.67
CA ASP A 247 -18.03 1.41 -23.92
C ASP A 247 -16.70 1.36 -24.70
N GLN A 248 -15.57 1.10 -24.04
CA GLN A 248 -14.25 0.88 -24.63
C GLN A 248 -13.98 -0.61 -24.95
N GLY A 249 -14.95 -1.49 -24.71
CA GLY A 249 -14.84 -2.91 -25.03
C GLY A 249 -14.25 -3.77 -23.90
N VAL A 250 -14.04 -3.21 -22.72
CA VAL A 250 -13.57 -3.91 -21.54
C VAL A 250 -14.74 -4.66 -20.91
N ASN A 251 -14.56 -5.94 -20.59
CA ASN A 251 -15.59 -6.80 -20.02
C ASN A 251 -15.13 -7.61 -18.80
N LYS A 252 -13.96 -7.32 -18.29
CA LYS A 252 -13.41 -7.87 -17.04
C LYS A 252 -13.07 -6.69 -16.15
N ILE A 253 -13.74 -6.58 -15.00
CA ILE A 253 -13.68 -5.39 -14.16
C ILE A 253 -13.20 -5.76 -12.75
N ILE A 254 -12.07 -5.19 -12.36
CA ILE A 254 -11.55 -5.24 -11.00
C ILE A 254 -11.84 -3.89 -10.33
N LEU A 255 -12.41 -3.93 -9.15
CA LEU A 255 -12.58 -2.76 -8.29
C LEU A 255 -11.60 -2.88 -7.11
N THR A 256 -10.64 -1.97 -7.01
CA THR A 256 -9.78 -1.88 -5.82
C THR A 256 -10.28 -0.77 -4.90
N THR A 257 -10.39 -1.05 -3.62
CA THR A 257 -11.04 -0.15 -2.67
C THR A 257 -10.29 -0.02 -1.36
N GLN A 258 -10.40 1.16 -0.75
CA GLN A 258 -9.92 1.43 0.61
C GLN A 258 -11.10 2.00 1.43
N LEU A 259 -12.03 1.12 1.92
CA LEU A 259 -13.28 1.54 2.54
C LEU A 259 -13.34 1.32 4.05
N GLN A 260 -12.28 0.84 4.68
CA GLN A 260 -12.11 0.67 6.13
C GLN A 260 -12.91 -0.49 6.76
N GLN A 261 -13.82 -1.12 6.05
CA GLN A 261 -14.61 -2.26 6.55
C GLN A 261 -15.04 -3.15 5.40
N ILE A 262 -14.60 -4.39 5.35
CA ILE A 262 -14.93 -5.37 4.28
C ILE A 262 -16.45 -5.58 4.08
N ALA A 263 -17.27 -5.21 5.07
CA ALA A 263 -18.71 -5.25 4.94
C ALA A 263 -19.25 -4.25 3.90
N PHE A 264 -18.53 -3.16 3.64
CA PHE A 264 -18.90 -2.16 2.63
C PHE A 264 -18.64 -2.69 1.23
N GLU A 265 -17.51 -3.35 1.02
CA GLU A 265 -17.18 -3.98 -0.27
C GLU A 265 -18.17 -5.09 -0.61
N LYS A 266 -18.54 -5.93 0.37
CA LYS A 266 -19.57 -6.96 0.20
C LYS A 266 -20.95 -6.37 -0.11
N GLN A 267 -21.29 -5.24 0.49
CA GLN A 267 -22.53 -4.52 0.15
C GLN A 267 -22.45 -3.92 -1.24
N LEU A 268 -21.31 -3.33 -1.59
CA LEU A 268 -21.07 -2.66 -2.87
C LEU A 268 -21.19 -3.63 -4.05
N ALA A 269 -20.66 -4.86 -3.92
CA ALA A 269 -20.80 -5.90 -4.93
C ALA A 269 -22.26 -6.07 -5.39
N GLY A 270 -23.21 -6.15 -4.47
CA GLY A 270 -24.64 -6.31 -4.79
C GLY A 270 -25.34 -5.06 -5.33
N LEU A 271 -24.65 -3.91 -5.40
CA LEU A 271 -25.17 -2.65 -5.93
C LEU A 271 -24.63 -2.32 -7.33
N LEU A 272 -23.62 -3.04 -7.81
CA LEU A 272 -22.94 -2.83 -9.09
C LEU A 272 -23.39 -3.85 -10.13
N ASP A 273 -23.39 -3.45 -11.40
CA ASP A 273 -23.62 -4.29 -12.56
C ASP A 273 -22.30 -4.50 -13.31
N GLY A 274 -21.74 -5.71 -13.20
CA GLY A 274 -20.57 -6.15 -13.97
C GLY A 274 -19.22 -5.81 -13.37
N VAL A 275 -19.13 -5.79 -12.05
CA VAL A 275 -17.87 -5.98 -11.34
C VAL A 275 -17.63 -7.47 -11.17
N ASP A 276 -16.40 -7.92 -11.38
CA ASP A 276 -16.03 -9.34 -11.27
C ASP A 276 -15.21 -9.63 -10.01
N ILE A 277 -14.28 -8.74 -9.68
CA ILE A 277 -13.41 -8.89 -8.50
C ILE A 277 -13.38 -7.58 -7.73
N ILE A 278 -13.42 -7.67 -6.40
CA ILE A 278 -13.19 -6.53 -5.49
C ILE A 278 -11.99 -6.85 -4.61
N VAL A 279 -10.94 -6.02 -4.73
CA VAL A 279 -9.78 -6.05 -3.83
C VAL A 279 -10.06 -5.06 -2.70
N ALA A 280 -10.29 -5.57 -1.50
CA ALA A 280 -10.75 -4.80 -0.36
C ALA A 280 -9.59 -4.43 0.58
N GLY A 281 -9.52 -3.15 0.98
CA GLY A 281 -8.50 -2.61 1.89
C GLY A 281 -9.05 -1.80 3.07
N GLY A 282 -8.17 -1.42 4.00
CA GLY A 282 -8.47 -0.60 5.18
C GLY A 282 -9.06 -1.36 6.36
N SER A 283 -9.41 -2.61 6.18
CA SER A 283 -9.98 -3.43 7.26
C SER A 283 -8.99 -4.42 7.87
N ASN A 284 -7.85 -4.66 7.24
CA ASN A 284 -6.86 -5.69 7.58
C ASN A 284 -7.55 -7.06 7.80
N THR A 285 -8.54 -7.37 6.95
CA THR A 285 -9.28 -8.62 7.06
C THR A 285 -8.48 -9.74 6.42
N LEU A 286 -7.83 -10.55 7.22
CA LEU A 286 -7.13 -11.73 6.74
C LEU A 286 -8.13 -12.80 6.31
N GLN A 287 -8.27 -13.00 5.00
CA GLN A 287 -9.00 -14.11 4.42
C GLN A 287 -8.02 -15.26 4.16
N ALA A 288 -8.40 -16.48 4.51
CA ALA A 288 -7.61 -17.68 4.21
C ALA A 288 -8.48 -18.91 4.30
N ASP A 289 -8.09 -19.98 3.61
CA ASP A 289 -8.77 -21.28 3.69
C ASP A 289 -7.92 -22.34 4.41
N ALA A 290 -8.35 -23.59 4.37
CA ALA A 290 -7.70 -24.68 5.10
C ALA A 290 -6.38 -25.13 4.47
N THR A 291 -6.08 -24.71 3.24
CA THR A 291 -4.84 -25.05 2.52
C THR A 291 -3.75 -23.98 2.75
N ASP A 292 -4.13 -22.80 3.22
CA ASP A 292 -3.24 -21.69 3.45
C ASP A 292 -2.42 -21.85 4.73
N ARG A 293 -1.14 -21.55 4.65
CA ARG A 293 -0.26 -21.47 5.81
C ARG A 293 -0.20 -20.03 6.32
N LEU A 294 -0.74 -19.81 7.51
CA LEU A 294 -0.65 -18.51 8.18
C LEU A 294 0.65 -18.34 8.97
N ARG A 295 1.03 -17.09 9.23
CA ARG A 295 2.11 -16.74 10.17
C ARG A 295 1.75 -17.19 11.58
N ALA A 296 2.76 -17.42 12.39
CA ALA A 296 2.57 -17.92 13.77
C ALA A 296 1.79 -16.90 14.61
N GLY A 297 0.63 -17.31 15.12
CA GLY A 297 -0.25 -16.47 15.94
C GLY A 297 -1.43 -15.86 15.20
N ASP A 298 -1.42 -15.84 13.87
CA ASP A 298 -2.48 -15.28 13.08
C ASP A 298 -3.67 -16.23 12.93
N THR A 299 -4.82 -15.65 12.67
CA THR A 299 -6.06 -16.39 12.49
C THR A 299 -6.88 -15.73 11.39
N ALA A 300 -7.32 -16.51 10.40
CA ALA A 300 -8.20 -16.02 9.36
C ALA A 300 -9.53 -15.52 9.96
N ALA A 301 -9.96 -14.35 9.48
CA ALA A 301 -11.26 -13.79 9.84
C ALA A 301 -12.39 -14.49 9.08
N GLU A 302 -12.11 -14.94 7.84
CA GLU A 302 -13.05 -15.65 6.98
C GLU A 302 -12.31 -16.40 5.86
N GLY A 303 -13.05 -17.22 5.06
CA GLY A 303 -12.48 -17.97 3.94
C GLY A 303 -12.08 -17.11 2.75
N TYR A 304 -11.12 -17.59 1.98
CA TYR A 304 -10.61 -16.93 0.76
C TYR A 304 -10.99 -17.71 -0.50
N PRO A 305 -11.45 -17.04 -1.58
CA PRO A 305 -12.06 -15.71 -1.59
C PRO A 305 -13.50 -15.73 -1.03
N PHE A 306 -14.06 -14.58 -0.67
CA PHE A 306 -15.49 -14.48 -0.39
C PHE A 306 -16.25 -14.31 -1.70
N ILE A 307 -17.10 -15.29 -2.06
CA ILE A 307 -17.93 -15.24 -3.28
C ILE A 307 -19.30 -14.67 -2.94
N THR A 308 -19.73 -13.69 -3.73
CA THR A 308 -21.05 -13.07 -3.70
C THR A 308 -21.57 -12.88 -5.12
N GLN A 309 -22.59 -12.03 -5.32
CA GLN A 309 -23.16 -11.75 -6.63
C GLN A 309 -23.34 -10.26 -6.86
N ASP A 310 -23.18 -9.86 -8.13
CA ASP A 310 -23.50 -8.51 -8.61
C ASP A 310 -25.02 -8.28 -8.67
N LEU A 311 -25.43 -7.09 -9.10
CA LEU A 311 -26.84 -6.70 -9.24
C LEU A 311 -27.63 -7.63 -10.19
N ASN A 312 -26.96 -8.28 -11.14
CA ASN A 312 -27.56 -9.17 -12.14
C ASN A 312 -27.47 -10.65 -11.79
N GLY A 313 -26.79 -11.00 -10.69
CA GLY A 313 -26.62 -12.35 -10.20
C GLY A 313 -25.40 -13.07 -10.80
N ASN A 314 -24.44 -12.35 -11.39
CA ASN A 314 -23.14 -12.89 -11.76
C ASN A 314 -22.26 -13.02 -10.52
N ASP A 315 -21.35 -13.99 -10.51
CA ASP A 315 -20.45 -14.21 -9.39
C ASP A 315 -19.42 -13.08 -9.28
N VAL A 316 -19.16 -12.64 -8.05
CA VAL A 316 -18.14 -11.63 -7.70
C VAL A 316 -17.24 -12.22 -6.61
N ALA A 317 -15.93 -12.15 -6.83
CA ALA A 317 -14.94 -12.50 -5.81
C ALA A 317 -14.53 -11.25 -5.01
N VAL A 318 -14.67 -11.27 -3.69
CA VAL A 318 -14.13 -10.25 -2.78
C VAL A 318 -12.92 -10.83 -2.07
N VAL A 319 -11.76 -10.20 -2.25
CA VAL A 319 -10.47 -10.65 -1.71
C VAL A 319 -9.85 -9.58 -0.82
N SER A 320 -9.18 -10.00 0.24
CA SER A 320 -8.47 -9.13 1.19
C SER A 320 -7.35 -9.90 1.88
N THR A 321 -6.27 -9.19 2.25
CA THR A 321 -5.18 -9.72 3.07
C THR A 321 -4.94 -8.83 4.28
N ASP A 322 -4.07 -9.29 5.20
CA ASP A 322 -3.52 -8.46 6.25
C ASP A 322 -2.44 -7.51 5.69
N GLY A 323 -2.15 -6.42 6.40
CA GLY A 323 -1.24 -5.36 5.99
C GLY A 323 0.25 -5.64 6.25
N GLU A 324 1.08 -4.59 6.17
CA GLU A 324 2.50 -4.53 6.53
C GLU A 324 3.39 -5.56 5.78
N TYR A 325 3.08 -5.85 4.51
CA TYR A 325 3.76 -6.88 3.70
C TYR A 325 3.72 -8.28 4.33
N ASN A 326 2.78 -8.57 5.25
CA ASN A 326 2.72 -9.85 5.96
C ASN A 326 2.25 -11.00 5.06
N TYR A 327 1.41 -10.69 4.08
CA TYR A 327 0.83 -11.66 3.17
C TYR A 327 0.69 -11.12 1.75
N LEU A 328 0.80 -12.03 0.78
CA LEU A 328 0.38 -11.82 -0.59
C LEU A 328 -0.88 -12.64 -0.86
N GLY A 329 -1.94 -12.02 -1.37
CA GLY A 329 -3.11 -12.74 -1.87
C GLY A 329 -2.90 -13.15 -3.33
N ARG A 330 -3.36 -14.34 -3.69
CA ARG A 330 -3.34 -14.88 -5.05
C ARG A 330 -4.69 -15.45 -5.42
N LEU A 331 -5.33 -14.91 -6.45
CA LEU A 331 -6.56 -15.42 -7.02
C LEU A 331 -6.33 -15.86 -8.46
N VAL A 332 -6.44 -17.16 -8.76
CA VAL A 332 -6.43 -17.68 -10.12
C VAL A 332 -7.85 -18.06 -10.50
N VAL A 333 -8.40 -17.40 -11.52
CA VAL A 333 -9.80 -17.52 -11.89
C VAL A 333 -9.99 -17.49 -13.41
N GLU A 334 -10.99 -18.21 -13.90
CA GLU A 334 -11.40 -18.17 -15.32
C GLU A 334 -12.57 -17.20 -15.54
N PHE A 335 -12.57 -16.60 -16.72
CA PHE A 335 -13.67 -15.79 -17.23
C PHE A 335 -14.29 -16.48 -18.45
N ASP A 336 -15.61 -16.39 -18.59
CA ASP A 336 -16.32 -16.88 -19.76
C ASP A 336 -16.15 -15.96 -20.99
N ASP A 337 -16.67 -16.38 -22.14
CA ASP A 337 -16.57 -15.58 -23.39
C ASP A 337 -17.33 -14.23 -23.30
N ALA A 338 -18.18 -14.01 -22.30
CA ALA A 338 -18.86 -12.74 -22.04
C ALA A 338 -18.09 -11.83 -21.06
N GLY A 339 -17.05 -12.37 -20.42
CA GLY A 339 -16.24 -11.68 -19.44
C GLY A 339 -16.68 -11.91 -17.99
N ASN A 340 -17.67 -12.77 -17.73
CA ASN A 340 -18.11 -13.02 -16.36
C ASN A 340 -17.14 -13.98 -15.65
N LEU A 341 -16.85 -13.70 -14.39
CA LEU A 341 -16.09 -14.58 -13.51
C LEU A 341 -16.80 -15.93 -13.30
N ILE A 342 -16.05 -17.02 -13.35
CA ILE A 342 -16.52 -18.39 -13.09
C ILE A 342 -16.02 -18.83 -11.72
N ALA A 343 -16.80 -18.62 -10.66
CA ALA A 343 -16.38 -18.96 -9.29
C ALA A 343 -16.01 -20.45 -9.13
N GLY A 344 -16.64 -21.33 -9.90
CA GLY A 344 -16.31 -22.77 -9.90
C GLY A 344 -14.96 -23.15 -10.51
N SER A 345 -14.22 -22.22 -11.10
CA SER A 345 -12.86 -22.43 -11.61
C SER A 345 -11.76 -22.19 -10.56
N ILE A 346 -12.11 -21.59 -9.42
CA ILE A 346 -11.15 -21.26 -8.36
C ILE A 346 -10.73 -22.57 -7.66
N ASP A 347 -9.43 -22.83 -7.69
CA ASP A 347 -8.80 -23.97 -7.01
C ASP A 347 -8.14 -23.45 -5.72
N GLU A 348 -8.66 -23.86 -4.57
CA GLU A 348 -8.17 -23.48 -3.24
C GLU A 348 -6.71 -23.90 -3.00
N THR A 349 -6.17 -24.88 -3.75
CA THR A 349 -4.75 -25.27 -3.64
C THR A 349 -3.80 -24.38 -4.44
N VAL A 350 -4.35 -23.47 -5.25
CA VAL A 350 -3.62 -22.53 -6.10
C VAL A 350 -3.89 -21.09 -5.71
N SER A 351 -5.15 -20.80 -5.40
CA SER A 351 -5.61 -19.48 -4.92
C SER A 351 -5.63 -19.48 -3.39
N GLY A 352 -5.16 -18.41 -2.76
CA GLY A 352 -5.11 -18.31 -1.31
C GLY A 352 -4.25 -17.16 -0.83
N THR A 353 -3.88 -17.20 0.43
CA THR A 353 -3.07 -16.17 1.09
C THR A 353 -1.71 -16.73 1.50
N PHE A 354 -0.64 -16.11 1.01
CA PHE A 354 0.74 -16.57 1.14
C PHE A 354 1.50 -15.70 2.13
N ALA A 355 1.92 -16.30 3.25
CA ALA A 355 2.70 -15.61 4.27
C ALA A 355 4.11 -15.27 3.77
N THR A 356 4.59 -14.07 4.07
CA THR A 356 5.90 -13.57 3.67
C THR A 356 6.99 -13.81 4.71
N ASP A 357 6.73 -14.64 5.74
CA ASP A 357 7.78 -15.07 6.63
C ASP A 357 8.76 -16.04 5.93
N THR A 358 9.90 -16.31 6.53
CA THR A 358 10.94 -17.18 5.96
C THR A 358 10.38 -18.50 5.41
N GLN A 359 9.48 -19.16 6.15
CA GLN A 359 8.94 -20.45 5.70
C GLN A 359 8.03 -20.28 4.48
N GLY A 360 7.22 -19.20 4.42
CA GLY A 360 6.36 -18.95 3.26
C GLY A 360 7.15 -18.66 1.99
N VAL A 361 8.24 -17.90 2.09
CA VAL A 361 9.15 -17.67 0.96
C VAL A 361 9.73 -19.01 0.47
N LEU A 362 10.24 -19.86 1.38
CA LEU A 362 10.80 -21.16 0.99
C LEU A 362 9.76 -22.11 0.37
N ASP A 363 8.53 -22.08 0.89
CA ASP A 363 7.43 -22.91 0.37
C ASP A 363 7.04 -22.51 -1.07
N VAL A 364 7.08 -21.22 -1.39
CA VAL A 364 6.73 -20.70 -2.72
C VAL A 364 7.89 -20.80 -3.71
N THR A 365 9.10 -20.37 -3.31
CA THR A 365 10.25 -20.31 -4.21
C THR A 365 10.92 -21.68 -4.41
N GLY A 366 10.73 -22.62 -3.46
CA GLY A 366 11.43 -23.89 -3.43
C GLY A 366 12.92 -23.78 -3.09
N ALA A 367 13.39 -22.60 -2.67
CA ALA A 367 14.77 -22.37 -2.22
C ALA A 367 15.05 -23.12 -0.89
N THR A 368 16.33 -23.35 -0.61
CA THR A 368 16.75 -24.06 0.62
C THR A 368 17.07 -23.10 1.77
N THR A 369 17.32 -21.84 1.46
CA THR A 369 17.55 -20.74 2.42
C THR A 369 16.88 -19.47 1.94
N LEU A 370 16.59 -18.55 2.88
CA LEU A 370 16.03 -17.25 2.55
C LEU A 370 16.98 -16.43 1.64
N GLU A 371 18.29 -16.45 1.94
CA GLU A 371 19.32 -15.81 1.13
C GLU A 371 19.29 -16.32 -0.32
N GLU A 372 19.17 -17.64 -0.54
CA GLU A 372 19.03 -18.22 -1.88
C GLU A 372 17.76 -17.76 -2.60
N ALA A 373 16.66 -17.58 -1.87
CA ALA A 373 15.40 -17.09 -2.45
C ALA A 373 15.49 -15.62 -2.87
N ILE A 374 16.07 -14.77 -2.04
CA ILE A 374 16.25 -13.33 -2.32
C ILE A 374 17.25 -13.14 -3.47
N ASP A 375 18.46 -13.74 -3.40
CA ASP A 375 19.49 -13.67 -4.45
C ASP A 375 18.99 -14.25 -5.80
N GLY A 376 17.99 -15.13 -5.76
CA GLY A 376 17.38 -15.75 -6.93
C GLY A 376 16.38 -14.85 -7.66
N SER A 377 15.92 -13.77 -7.04
CA SER A 377 14.96 -12.81 -7.56
C SER A 377 15.58 -11.42 -7.66
N LEU A 378 15.69 -10.90 -8.88
CA LEU A 378 16.26 -9.56 -9.10
C LEU A 378 15.44 -8.46 -8.40
N LYS A 379 14.10 -8.60 -8.39
CA LYS A 379 13.20 -7.69 -7.68
C LYS A 379 13.48 -7.71 -6.17
N ALA A 380 13.55 -8.89 -5.57
CA ALA A 380 13.80 -9.07 -4.15
C ALA A 380 15.18 -8.54 -3.71
N ASP A 381 16.23 -8.78 -4.50
CA ASP A 381 17.60 -8.33 -4.22
C ASP A 381 17.69 -6.78 -4.23
N ILE A 382 17.03 -6.11 -5.20
CA ILE A 382 16.96 -4.63 -5.21
C ILE A 382 16.15 -4.10 -4.01
N VAL A 383 15.04 -4.75 -3.67
CA VAL A 383 14.23 -4.37 -2.51
C VAL A 383 15.00 -4.59 -1.21
N GLU A 384 15.78 -5.67 -1.08
CA GLU A 384 16.65 -5.91 0.08
C GLU A 384 17.73 -4.83 0.23
N ASP A 385 18.35 -4.38 -0.86
CA ASP A 385 19.30 -3.25 -0.83
C ASP A 385 18.66 -1.97 -0.27
N LEU A 386 17.42 -1.66 -0.69
CA LEU A 386 16.65 -0.50 -0.18
C LEU A 386 16.32 -0.66 1.31
N THR A 387 15.74 -1.78 1.68
CA THR A 387 15.25 -2.01 3.04
C THR A 387 16.38 -2.21 4.04
N SER A 388 17.50 -2.82 3.64
CA SER A 388 18.70 -2.93 4.48
C SER A 388 19.31 -1.56 4.81
N ALA A 389 19.33 -0.64 3.84
CA ALA A 389 19.79 0.74 4.10
C ALA A 389 18.87 1.47 5.08
N VAL A 390 17.55 1.31 4.94
CA VAL A 390 16.55 1.83 5.89
C VAL A 390 16.77 1.21 7.28
N GLY A 391 16.91 -0.11 7.36
CA GLY A 391 17.11 -0.86 8.60
C GLY A 391 18.35 -0.38 9.38
N ALA A 392 19.45 -0.12 8.68
CA ALA A 392 20.67 0.38 9.30
C ALA A 392 20.48 1.79 9.94
N ILE A 393 19.67 2.65 9.35
CA ILE A 393 19.36 3.98 9.92
C ILE A 393 18.41 3.83 11.12
N ILE A 394 17.41 2.96 11.02
CA ILE A 394 16.49 2.66 12.12
C ILE A 394 17.26 2.12 13.33
N GLU A 395 18.19 1.17 13.13
CA GLU A 395 19.06 0.64 14.19
C GLU A 395 19.93 1.73 14.82
N ALA A 396 20.47 2.65 14.00
CA ALA A 396 21.23 3.76 14.51
C ALA A 396 20.37 4.71 15.37
N ASN A 397 19.10 4.92 15.02
CA ASN A 397 18.14 5.68 15.80
C ASN A 397 17.76 4.97 17.10
N ASP A 398 17.66 3.66 17.10
CA ASP A 398 17.41 2.85 18.29
C ASP A 398 18.55 2.96 19.33
N ALA A 399 19.77 3.19 18.89
CA ALA A 399 20.91 3.44 19.77
C ALA A 399 20.84 4.79 20.50
N ILE A 400 19.95 5.71 20.11
CA ILE A 400 19.78 7.04 20.74
C ILE A 400 18.79 6.91 21.90
N VAL A 401 19.28 6.90 23.13
CA VAL A 401 18.48 6.73 24.35
C VAL A 401 18.07 8.07 24.93
N PHE A 402 16.77 8.32 25.08
CA PHE A 402 16.20 9.50 25.70
C PHE A 402 16.01 9.36 27.21
N GLY A 403 15.83 8.15 27.70
CA GLY A 403 15.59 7.90 29.11
C GLY A 403 15.40 6.44 29.44
N TYR A 404 14.91 6.21 30.65
CA TYR A 404 14.63 4.88 31.17
C TYR A 404 13.28 4.85 31.84
N ASN A 405 12.61 3.71 31.77
CA ASN A 405 11.29 3.49 32.35
C ASN A 405 11.21 2.09 32.97
N ASP A 406 10.53 1.97 34.10
CA ASP A 406 10.39 0.72 34.87
C ASP A 406 9.01 0.08 34.66
N VAL A 407 8.16 0.62 33.78
CA VAL A 407 6.79 0.18 33.61
C VAL A 407 6.45 0.02 32.13
N PHE A 408 5.61 -0.97 31.82
CA PHE A 408 5.01 -1.08 30.50
C PHE A 408 4.15 0.15 30.20
N LEU A 409 4.40 0.81 29.10
CA LEU A 409 3.60 1.93 28.60
C LEU A 409 2.65 1.43 27.51
N ASP A 410 1.38 1.27 27.90
CA ASP A 410 0.37 0.64 27.07
C ASP A 410 -0.09 1.54 25.93
N GLY A 411 0.36 1.24 24.73
CA GLY A 411 -0.02 1.86 23.46
C GLY A 411 -0.80 0.92 22.54
N ARG A 412 -1.21 -0.25 23.01
CA ARG A 412 -1.95 -1.24 22.24
C ARG A 412 -3.27 -0.64 21.73
N ARG A 413 -3.56 -0.94 20.46
CA ARG A 413 -4.71 -0.38 19.73
C ARG A 413 -6.04 -0.54 20.48
N GLU A 414 -6.28 -1.71 21.04
CA GLU A 414 -7.49 -2.03 21.77
C GLU A 414 -7.62 -1.21 23.07
N THR A 415 -6.51 -0.89 23.75
CA THR A 415 -6.50 -0.08 24.97
C THR A 415 -6.67 1.40 24.65
N VAL A 416 -5.78 1.98 23.83
CA VAL A 416 -5.75 3.44 23.61
C VAL A 416 -6.98 3.99 22.89
N ARG A 417 -7.78 3.13 22.24
CA ARG A 417 -9.01 3.52 21.53
C ARG A 417 -10.28 3.35 22.35
N THR A 418 -10.23 2.64 23.48
CA THR A 418 -11.42 2.27 24.24
C THR A 418 -11.38 2.69 25.70
N GLU A 419 -10.18 2.94 26.24
CA GLU A 419 -10.00 3.29 27.66
C GLU A 419 -8.78 4.19 27.88
N GLU A 420 -8.61 4.69 29.10
CA GLU A 420 -7.45 5.49 29.53
C GLU A 420 -6.21 4.61 29.62
N SER A 421 -5.07 5.06 29.06
CA SER A 421 -3.80 4.35 29.11
C SER A 421 -2.68 5.25 29.64
N ASN A 422 -1.70 4.64 30.33
CA ASN A 422 -0.57 5.38 30.87
C ASN A 422 0.32 6.03 29.79
N LEU A 423 0.44 5.43 28.59
CA LEU A 423 1.13 6.06 27.45
C LEU A 423 0.32 7.23 26.89
N GLY A 424 -1.02 7.11 26.87
CA GLY A 424 -1.92 8.20 26.50
C GLY A 424 -1.77 9.41 27.43
N ASP A 425 -1.77 9.18 28.74
CA ASP A 425 -1.59 10.21 29.76
C ASP A 425 -0.20 10.87 29.65
N LEU A 426 0.86 10.06 29.55
CA LEU A 426 2.25 10.55 29.42
C LEU A 426 2.40 11.44 28.19
N THR A 427 1.85 11.06 27.05
CA THR A 427 1.96 11.84 25.81
C THR A 427 1.12 13.13 25.87
N ALA A 428 -0.06 13.09 26.50
CA ALA A 428 -0.88 14.28 26.72
C ALA A 428 -0.17 15.27 27.67
N ASP A 429 0.45 14.80 28.74
CA ASP A 429 1.23 15.61 29.68
C ASP A 429 2.47 16.22 29.02
N ALA A 430 3.18 15.44 28.17
CA ALA A 430 4.34 15.95 27.40
C ALA A 430 3.92 17.08 26.44
N ASN A 431 2.83 16.88 25.71
CA ASN A 431 2.26 17.92 24.82
C ASN A 431 1.83 19.16 25.61
N LEU A 432 1.21 18.99 26.80
CA LEU A 432 0.83 20.11 27.65
C LEU A 432 2.06 20.89 28.15
N ALA A 433 3.11 20.18 28.53
CA ALA A 433 4.35 20.80 28.99
C ALA A 433 5.02 21.61 27.87
N ALA A 434 5.09 21.06 26.66
CA ALA A 434 5.64 21.74 25.49
C ALA A 434 4.79 22.98 25.11
N ALA A 435 3.47 22.85 25.08
CA ALA A 435 2.56 23.95 24.78
C ALA A 435 2.67 25.09 25.80
N ARG A 436 2.76 24.77 27.10
CA ARG A 436 2.95 25.76 28.17
C ARG A 436 4.29 26.49 28.13
N ALA A 437 5.30 25.87 27.56
CA ALA A 437 6.58 26.53 27.34
C ALA A 437 6.49 27.66 26.29
N ALA A 438 5.55 27.50 25.31
CA ALA A 438 5.27 28.52 24.31
C ALA A 438 4.19 29.52 24.75
N ASP A 439 3.16 29.06 25.45
CA ASP A 439 2.04 29.86 25.97
C ASP A 439 1.57 29.31 27.32
N ALA A 440 1.84 30.05 28.37
CA ALA A 440 1.57 29.68 29.76
C ALA A 440 0.05 29.58 30.08
N ASP A 441 -0.81 30.14 29.24
CA ASP A 441 -2.27 30.12 29.40
C ASP A 441 -2.91 28.81 28.90
N VAL A 442 -2.15 27.91 28.28
CA VAL A 442 -2.64 26.58 27.90
C VAL A 442 -2.88 25.74 29.14
N LEU A 443 -4.13 25.31 29.33
CA LEU A 443 -4.57 24.60 30.53
C LEU A 443 -4.79 23.10 30.31
N VAL A 444 -5.11 22.66 29.10
CA VAL A 444 -5.52 21.29 28.77
C VAL A 444 -4.83 20.82 27.50
N SER A 445 -4.44 19.56 27.48
CA SER A 445 -4.02 18.83 26.29
C SER A 445 -4.87 17.58 26.12
N PHE A 446 -5.23 17.25 24.89
CA PHE A 446 -5.91 16.01 24.54
C PHE A 446 -5.03 15.24 23.56
N LYS A 447 -4.85 13.94 23.80
CA LYS A 447 -4.22 13.03 22.85
C LYS A 447 -5.29 12.13 22.23
N ASN A 448 -5.35 12.12 20.90
CA ASN A 448 -6.17 11.14 20.18
C ASN A 448 -5.54 9.75 20.33
N GLY A 449 -6.31 8.76 20.80
CA GLY A 449 -5.86 7.37 20.94
C GLY A 449 -5.39 6.77 19.61
N GLY A 450 -6.01 7.15 18.48
CA GLY A 450 -5.58 6.74 17.15
C GLY A 450 -4.18 7.26 16.74
N GLY A 451 -3.69 8.31 17.39
CA GLY A 451 -2.34 8.85 17.19
C GLY A 451 -1.25 8.16 18.03
N ILE A 452 -1.60 7.11 18.79
CA ILE A 452 -0.65 6.22 19.49
C ILE A 452 -0.68 4.88 18.74
N ARG A 453 0.45 4.45 18.19
CA ARG A 453 0.51 3.35 17.22
C ARG A 453 1.31 2.14 17.70
N ALA A 454 2.03 2.26 18.81
CA ALA A 454 2.76 1.17 19.44
C ALA A 454 2.91 1.42 20.95
N GLU A 455 3.06 0.35 21.70
CA GLU A 455 3.48 0.35 23.11
C GLU A 455 4.97 0.56 23.26
N ILE A 456 5.41 0.89 24.47
CA ILE A 456 6.82 0.90 24.85
C ILE A 456 7.01 -0.05 26.03
N GLY A 457 7.83 -1.08 25.84
CA GLY A 457 8.04 -2.17 26.78
C GLY A 457 7.20 -3.40 26.46
N SER A 458 7.18 -4.38 27.36
CA SER A 458 6.43 -5.63 27.22
C SER A 458 5.37 -5.78 28.33
N ALA A 459 4.19 -6.25 27.95
CA ALA A 459 3.12 -6.54 28.93
C ALA A 459 3.43 -7.72 29.85
N ASP A 460 4.24 -8.67 29.37
CA ASP A 460 4.66 -9.86 30.11
C ASP A 460 5.88 -9.61 30.99
N ASP A 461 6.70 -8.64 30.62
CA ASP A 461 7.83 -8.15 31.38
C ASP A 461 7.54 -6.67 31.72
N THR A 462 7.36 -6.34 32.96
CA THR A 462 7.12 -4.95 33.40
C THR A 462 8.33 -4.03 33.24
N SER A 463 9.41 -4.53 32.67
CA SER A 463 10.52 -3.75 32.13
C SER A 463 10.16 -3.11 30.80
N THR A 464 11.10 -2.59 30.08
CA THR A 464 10.91 -1.96 28.80
C THR A 464 11.12 -2.92 27.65
N ASN A 465 10.98 -2.43 26.41
CA ASN A 465 11.22 -3.12 25.16
C ASN A 465 12.40 -4.09 25.20
N GLU A 466 13.51 -3.68 25.79
CA GLU A 466 14.75 -4.40 25.69
C GLU A 466 15.16 -5.07 27.02
N GLY A 467 14.25 -5.10 27.99
CA GLY A 467 14.51 -5.66 29.30
C GLY A 467 15.53 -4.88 30.16
N ASP A 468 16.07 -3.77 29.66
CA ASP A 468 17.03 -2.90 30.34
C ASP A 468 16.45 -1.53 30.75
N GLY A 469 15.21 -1.28 30.41
CA GLY A 469 14.50 -0.04 30.77
C GLY A 469 14.71 1.12 29.81
N ARG A 470 15.42 0.95 28.70
CA ARG A 470 15.66 2.05 27.75
C ARG A 470 14.38 2.54 27.07
N ILE A 471 14.33 3.83 26.79
CA ILE A 471 13.39 4.44 25.83
C ILE A 471 14.25 5.10 24.77
N SER A 472 14.23 4.51 23.60
CA SER A 472 15.02 4.98 22.45
C SER A 472 14.26 6.02 21.62
N GLN A 473 14.96 6.60 20.66
CA GLN A 473 14.32 7.43 19.63
C GLN A 473 13.34 6.60 18.80
N LEU A 474 13.68 5.36 18.50
CA LEU A 474 12.81 4.46 17.73
C LEU A 474 11.51 4.15 18.47
N ASP A 475 11.56 3.86 19.78
CA ASP A 475 10.35 3.66 20.61
C ASP A 475 9.38 4.84 20.51
N ILE A 476 9.91 6.05 20.61
CA ILE A 476 9.10 7.27 20.53
C ILE A 476 8.53 7.44 19.11
N GLN A 477 9.34 7.24 18.08
CA GLN A 477 8.91 7.38 16.69
C GLN A 477 7.85 6.33 16.29
N ASN A 478 7.98 5.10 16.77
CA ASN A 478 6.98 4.05 16.54
C ASN A 478 5.67 4.35 17.26
N SER A 479 5.75 4.80 18.52
CA SER A 479 4.56 5.07 19.32
C SER A 479 3.81 6.32 18.86
N LEU A 480 4.50 7.33 18.32
CA LEU A 480 3.98 8.65 18.00
C LEU A 480 4.23 9.03 16.53
N ARG A 481 3.83 8.17 15.60
CA ARG A 481 4.13 8.29 14.15
C ARG A 481 3.67 9.60 13.49
N PHE A 482 2.63 10.24 14.03
CA PHE A 482 2.01 11.45 13.47
C PHE A 482 2.37 12.75 14.21
N ASN A 483 3.52 12.83 14.90
CA ASN A 483 3.93 14.03 15.64
C ASN A 483 5.17 14.70 15.04
#